data_f069b2f6a615a9e7e785368e31d2a277
#
_entry.id   f069b2f6a615a9e7e785368e31d2a277
#
_cell.length_a   1.000
_cell.length_b   1.000
_cell.length_c   1.000
_cell.angle_alpha   90.00
_cell.angle_beta   90.00
_cell.angle_gamma   90.00
#
_symmetry.space_group_name_H-M   'P 1'
#
loop_
_entity.id
_entity.type
_entity.pdbx_description
1 polymer ?
#
loop_
_entity_poly.entity_id
_entity_poly.type
_entity_poly.pdbx_seq_one_letter_code
_entity_poly.pdbx_strand_id
1 'polypeptide(L)'
;MYGLIGKIRIAPGKREDVIAILLEATSALPGCLNYIVARDPADTTALWVTEVWTDAESHKASLARPDVQAAIAKARPMISGFDFQVETAPVGGFGLSK
;
A
#
# COMPACT_ATOMS: atom_id res chain seq x y z
N MET A 1 8.32 -13.38 -7.14
CA MET A 1 7.70 -12.10 -6.79
C MET A 1 7.00 -12.22 -5.43
N TYR A 2 6.83 -11.10 -4.78
CA TYR A 2 6.22 -11.01 -3.46
C TYR A 2 5.04 -10.07 -3.53
N GLY A 3 3.89 -10.46 -3.02
CA GLY A 3 2.69 -9.65 -3.10
C GLY A 3 2.02 -9.46 -1.75
N LEU A 4 1.31 -8.34 -1.63
CA LEU A 4 0.51 -8.01 -0.45
C LEU A 4 -0.83 -7.47 -0.89
N ILE A 5 -1.88 -7.87 -0.20
CA ILE A 5 -3.22 -7.33 -0.39
C ILE A 5 -3.74 -6.95 0.99
N GLY A 6 -4.14 -5.70 1.15
CA GLY A 6 -4.62 -5.22 2.44
C GLY A 6 -5.86 -4.36 2.33
N LYS A 7 -6.75 -4.50 3.30
CA LYS A 7 -7.89 -3.60 3.46
C LYS A 7 -7.64 -2.77 4.70
N ILE A 8 -7.53 -1.46 4.52
CA ILE A 8 -7.16 -0.54 5.59
C ILE A 8 -8.41 0.17 6.09
N ARG A 9 -8.59 0.15 7.41
CA ARG A 9 -9.69 0.85 8.06
C ARG A 9 -9.22 2.27 8.41
N ILE A 10 -9.96 3.27 7.98
CA ILE A 10 -9.57 4.68 8.10
C ILE A 10 -10.62 5.45 8.87
N ALA A 11 -10.17 6.43 9.65
CA ALA A 11 -11.06 7.31 10.38
C ALA A 11 -12.01 8.01 9.42
N PRO A 12 -13.28 8.22 9.83
CA PRO A 12 -14.27 8.89 8.96
C PRO A 12 -13.77 10.24 8.46
N GLY A 13 -13.95 10.48 7.17
CA GLY A 13 -13.55 11.73 6.53
C GLY A 13 -12.09 11.88 6.20
N LYS A 14 -11.27 10.86 6.48
CA LYS A 14 -9.82 10.94 6.27
C LYS A 14 -9.30 10.07 5.11
N ARG A 15 -10.19 9.37 4.41
CA ARG A 15 -9.75 8.44 3.37
C ARG A 15 -8.96 9.12 2.25
N GLU A 16 -9.44 10.29 1.79
CA GLU A 16 -8.77 10.97 0.68
C GLU A 16 -7.38 11.48 1.08
N ASP A 17 -7.22 11.89 2.34
CA ASP A 17 -5.91 12.31 2.84
C ASP A 17 -4.94 11.14 2.86
N VAL A 18 -5.38 9.96 3.29
CA VAL A 18 -4.54 8.76 3.30
C VAL A 18 -4.17 8.34 1.88
N ILE A 19 -5.13 8.39 0.96
CA ILE A 19 -4.87 8.06 -0.44
C ILE A 19 -3.77 8.96 -1.00
N ALA A 20 -3.86 10.26 -0.75
CA ALA A 20 -2.85 11.20 -1.26
C ALA A 20 -1.46 10.90 -0.71
N ILE A 21 -1.37 10.58 0.58
CA ILE A 21 -0.09 10.21 1.21
C ILE A 21 0.49 8.95 0.57
N LEU A 22 -0.35 7.93 0.37
CA LEU A 22 0.13 6.66 -0.20
C LEU A 22 0.57 6.82 -1.64
N LEU A 23 -0.18 7.57 -2.46
CA LEU A 23 0.18 7.76 -3.86
C LEU A 23 1.48 8.52 -4.01
N GLU A 24 1.72 9.51 -3.16
CA GLU A 24 2.95 10.27 -3.20
C GLU A 24 4.14 9.42 -2.75
N ALA A 25 3.97 8.67 -1.67
CA ALA A 25 5.06 7.89 -1.08
C ALA A 25 5.47 6.69 -1.94
N THR A 26 4.59 6.22 -2.82
CA THR A 26 4.83 5.00 -3.58
C THR A 26 5.07 5.24 -5.07
N SER A 27 5.33 6.47 -5.45
CA SER A 27 5.50 6.81 -6.86
C SER A 27 6.80 6.26 -7.47
N ALA A 28 7.81 5.99 -6.65
CA ALA A 28 9.11 5.52 -7.15
C ALA A 28 9.85 4.71 -6.09
N LEU A 29 9.36 3.50 -5.80
CA LEU A 29 9.99 2.62 -4.82
C LEU A 29 10.82 1.55 -5.54
N PRO A 30 12.12 1.44 -5.24
CA PRO A 30 12.96 0.39 -5.84
C PRO A 30 12.41 -1.01 -5.58
N GLY A 31 12.31 -1.81 -6.63
CA GLY A 31 11.82 -3.18 -6.53
C GLY A 31 10.31 -3.30 -6.49
N CYS A 32 9.58 -2.21 -6.47
CA CYS A 32 8.12 -2.24 -6.52
C CYS A 32 7.68 -2.32 -7.99
N LEU A 33 6.99 -3.40 -8.33
CA LEU A 33 6.52 -3.61 -9.70
C LEU A 33 5.14 -3.03 -9.91
N ASN A 34 4.33 -3.01 -8.85
CA ASN A 34 2.95 -2.57 -8.95
C ASN A 34 2.45 -2.16 -7.57
N TYR A 35 1.78 -1.03 -7.48
CA TYR A 35 1.21 -0.56 -6.22
C TYR A 35 -0.10 0.14 -6.55
N ILE A 36 -1.22 -0.46 -6.14
CA ILE A 36 -2.54 0.05 -6.49
C ILE A 36 -3.27 0.41 -5.21
N VAL A 37 -3.77 1.64 -5.16
CA VAL A 37 -4.61 2.13 -4.07
C VAL A 37 -6.02 2.28 -4.62
N ALA A 38 -7.00 1.64 -3.98
CA ALA A 38 -8.37 1.64 -4.46
C ALA A 38 -9.33 1.93 -3.32
N ARG A 39 -10.37 2.72 -3.60
CA ARG A 39 -11.44 2.96 -2.66
C ARG A 39 -12.31 1.71 -2.59
N ASP A 40 -12.76 1.35 -1.37
CA ASP A 40 -13.80 0.36 -1.25
C ASP A 40 -15.11 0.98 -1.76
N PRO A 41 -15.77 0.38 -2.76
CA PRO A 41 -16.95 1.00 -3.35
C PRO A 41 -18.17 1.01 -2.44
N ALA A 42 -18.18 0.18 -1.40
CA ALA A 42 -19.32 0.05 -0.50
C ALA A 42 -19.05 0.64 0.89
N ASP A 43 -17.80 1.01 1.20
CA ASP A 43 -17.44 1.44 2.54
C ASP A 43 -16.54 2.68 2.47
N THR A 44 -17.08 3.84 2.86
CA THR A 44 -16.36 5.12 2.74
C THR A 44 -15.21 5.24 3.72
N THR A 45 -15.08 4.33 4.69
CA THR A 45 -14.00 4.35 5.67
C THR A 45 -12.98 3.23 5.44
N ALA A 46 -12.93 2.70 4.22
CA ALA A 46 -11.97 1.65 3.90
C ALA A 46 -11.33 1.90 2.55
N LEU A 47 -10.08 1.46 2.42
CA LEU A 47 -9.43 1.40 1.12
C LEU A 47 -8.64 0.10 1.01
N TRP A 48 -8.36 -0.28 -0.24
CA TRP A 48 -7.62 -1.48 -0.55
C TRP A 48 -6.28 -1.11 -1.16
N VAL A 49 -5.24 -1.84 -0.77
CA VAL A 49 -3.91 -1.68 -1.34
C VAL A 49 -3.46 -3.04 -1.86
N THR A 50 -3.02 -3.05 -3.11
CA THR A 50 -2.46 -4.24 -3.73
C THR A 50 -1.04 -3.91 -4.16
N GLU A 51 -0.08 -4.72 -3.73
CA GLU A 51 1.34 -4.49 -4.00
C GLU A 51 1.97 -5.72 -4.60
N VAL A 52 2.86 -5.53 -5.57
CA VAL A 52 3.69 -6.59 -6.10
C VAL A 52 5.13 -6.09 -6.14
N TRP A 53 6.04 -6.87 -5.59
CA TRP A 53 7.46 -6.56 -5.46
C TRP A 53 8.28 -7.64 -6.12
N THR A 54 9.51 -7.31 -6.52
CA THR A 54 10.43 -8.31 -7.08
C THR A 54 10.70 -9.42 -6.06
N ASP A 55 10.81 -9.06 -4.79
CA ASP A 55 11.02 -10.00 -3.69
C ASP A 55 10.63 -9.35 -2.36
N ALA A 56 10.59 -10.17 -1.31
CA ALA A 56 10.23 -9.68 0.02
C ALA A 56 11.29 -8.74 0.59
N GLU A 57 12.54 -8.90 0.18
CA GLU A 57 13.63 -8.04 0.64
C GLU A 57 13.44 -6.61 0.18
N SER A 58 13.00 -6.42 -1.07
CA SER A 58 12.74 -5.09 -1.61
C SER A 58 11.62 -4.40 -0.85
N HIS A 59 10.55 -5.14 -0.53
CA HIS A 59 9.46 -4.59 0.28
C HIS A 59 9.97 -4.18 1.67
N LYS A 60 10.73 -5.06 2.31
CA LYS A 60 11.27 -4.78 3.64
C LYS A 60 12.19 -3.56 3.61
N ALA A 61 13.03 -3.45 2.58
CA ALA A 61 13.94 -2.31 2.44
C ALA A 61 13.17 -1.00 2.27
N SER A 62 12.02 -1.03 1.60
CA SER A 62 11.20 0.17 1.42
C SER A 62 10.72 0.73 2.76
N LEU A 63 10.44 -0.14 3.71
CA LEU A 63 9.95 0.28 5.03
C LEU A 63 11.02 0.98 5.86
N ALA A 64 12.29 0.83 5.49
CA ALA A 64 13.39 1.49 6.17
C ALA A 64 13.74 2.85 5.56
N ARG A 65 13.13 3.21 4.43
CA ARG A 65 13.42 4.50 3.78
C ARG A 65 12.86 5.65 4.59
N PRO A 66 13.63 6.73 4.77
CA PRO A 66 13.15 7.89 5.55
C PRO A 66 11.87 8.51 4.99
N ASP A 67 11.73 8.57 3.66
CA ASP A 67 10.54 9.14 3.04
C ASP A 67 9.31 8.27 3.29
N VAL A 68 9.47 6.94 3.26
CA VAL A 68 8.38 6.01 3.55
C VAL A 68 7.99 6.10 5.02
N GLN A 69 8.98 6.15 5.92
CA GLN A 69 8.72 6.27 7.36
C GLN A 69 8.00 7.57 7.69
N ALA A 70 8.34 8.66 7.01
CA ALA A 70 7.66 9.94 7.20
C ALA A 70 6.20 9.84 6.74
N ALA A 71 5.94 9.17 5.63
CA ALA A 71 4.58 8.97 5.13
C ALA A 71 3.76 8.11 6.10
N ILE A 72 4.35 7.03 6.62
CA ILE A 72 3.68 6.16 7.59
C ILE A 72 3.32 6.96 8.85
N ALA A 73 4.25 7.76 9.36
CA ALA A 73 4.01 8.57 10.55
C ALA A 73 2.87 9.56 10.32
N LYS A 74 2.79 10.14 9.11
CA LYS A 74 1.76 11.10 8.76
C LYS A 74 0.38 10.44 8.63
N ALA A 75 0.33 9.23 8.08
CA ALA A 75 -0.92 8.50 7.88
C ALA A 75 -1.43 7.81 9.13
N ARG A 76 -0.53 7.42 10.04
CA ARG A 76 -0.88 6.59 11.19
C ARG A 76 -2.04 7.12 12.03
N PRO A 77 -2.12 8.44 12.35
CA PRO A 77 -3.25 8.93 13.16
C PRO A 77 -4.60 8.77 12.47
N MET A 78 -4.61 8.62 11.15
CA MET A 78 -5.84 8.50 10.39
C MET A 78 -6.23 7.05 10.09
N ILE A 79 -5.37 6.09 10.47
CA ILE A 79 -5.61 4.67 10.23
C ILE A 79 -6.01 4.00 11.53
N SER A 80 -7.19 3.34 11.53
CA SER A 80 -7.69 2.63 12.71
C SER A 80 -7.16 1.21 12.79
N GLY A 81 -6.78 0.62 11.67
CA GLY A 81 -6.27 -0.74 11.64
C GLY A 81 -6.41 -1.35 10.26
N PHE A 82 -6.25 -2.66 10.21
CA PHE A 82 -6.37 -3.44 8.98
C PHE A 82 -7.47 -4.47 9.16
N ASP A 83 -8.48 -4.43 8.29
CA ASP A 83 -9.55 -5.44 8.31
C ASP A 83 -9.11 -6.73 7.67
N PHE A 84 -8.14 -6.65 6.76
CA PHE A 84 -7.66 -7.79 6.00
C PHE A 84 -6.23 -7.52 5.56
N GLN A 85 -5.39 -8.54 5.64
CA GLN A 85 -4.01 -8.42 5.19
C GLN A 85 -3.49 -9.82 4.86
N VAL A 86 -2.98 -10.02 3.65
CA VAL A 86 -2.51 -11.32 3.21
C VAL A 86 -1.28 -11.15 2.31
N GLU A 87 -0.35 -12.10 2.43
CA GLU A 87 0.78 -12.21 1.51
C GLU A 87 0.41 -13.16 0.39
N THR A 88 0.90 -12.86 -0.81
CA THR A 88 0.69 -13.70 -1.98
C THR A 88 2.02 -13.96 -2.67
N ALA A 89 2.02 -14.91 -3.58
CA ALA A 89 3.20 -15.21 -4.41
C ALA A 89 2.81 -15.01 -5.88
N PRO A 90 2.87 -13.79 -6.39
CA PRO A 90 2.51 -13.52 -7.78
C PRO A 90 3.39 -14.30 -8.75
N VAL A 91 2.79 -14.77 -9.82
CA VAL A 91 3.53 -15.51 -10.86
C VAL A 91 3.61 -14.73 -12.17
N GLY A 92 2.85 -13.66 -12.30
CA GLY A 92 2.83 -12.81 -13.49
C GLY A 92 1.48 -12.15 -13.65
N GLY A 93 1.30 -11.48 -14.77
CA GLY A 93 0.04 -10.84 -15.08
C GLY A 93 0.25 -9.62 -15.95
N PHE A 94 -0.83 -9.18 -16.57
CA PHE A 94 -0.78 -7.98 -17.39
C PHE A 94 -0.46 -6.77 -16.52
N GLY A 95 0.42 -5.92 -16.98
CA GLY A 95 0.83 -4.74 -16.23
C GLY A 95 2.02 -4.95 -15.32
N LEU A 96 2.44 -6.20 -15.11
CA LEU A 96 3.64 -6.52 -14.34
C LEU A 96 4.82 -6.59 -15.30
N SER A 97 5.57 -5.52 -15.38
CA SER A 97 6.78 -5.52 -16.20
C SER A 97 8.01 -5.69 -15.31
N LYS A 98 9.04 -6.27 -15.92
CA LYS A 98 10.27 -6.54 -15.19
C LYS A 98 11.44 -5.95 -15.92
#